data_30f4fa246c13f55ea0fc68ee232f94e6
#
_entry.id   30f4fa246c13f55ea0fc68ee232f94e6
#
_cell.length_a   1.000
_cell.length_b   1.000
_cell.length_c   1.000
_cell.angle_alpha   90.00
_cell.angle_beta   90.00
_cell.angle_gamma   90.00
#
_symmetry.space_group_name_H-M   'P 1'
#
loop_
_entity.id
_entity.type
_entity.pdbx_description
1 polymer ?
#
loop_
_entity_poly.entity_id
_entity_poly.type
_entity_poly.pdbx_seq_one_letter_code
_entity_poly.pdbx_strand_id
1 'polypeptide(L)'
;MDDQLDSELDSARSWLVVALGVLLLLLVWGVVFTFTVYSQALSAAFGLSELRASTVFSVTTAAFYVAGGLAGILAARVPLRPVVAGAGAGVAAAVGILQFTSSYAGVLLAFGVLGTAGGTTFVVVISLVPQWFDEYEGRAMGITFTGNGLGILALPPVWVWLLERTGIRGAFAVIGGATALSILAAATVYRRPSGHRSGATPTVGADWIRDTLLDARLLAAVAGFSLLWTWYYALLADLVGILTRGGIPRPVAATAFGIVGGVSVAARVASGEFADRIGIRVTLTAGVVVAAASLAILPWIRATLPMYAVLVLFGAGLGAVAPLFSPIVIGRFGPANATAIVGVFTVGQAATAFSAPVVLSLLRSASGGYTVPLLLLGVATLLGGVLFYRGTAPVAAA
;
A
#
# COMPACT_ATOMS: atom_id res chain seq x y z
N MET A 1 1.18 -8.33 -39.69
CA MET A 1 1.78 -7.61 -38.53
C MET A 1 0.74 -7.48 -37.42
N ASP A 2 -0.54 -7.24 -37.75
CA ASP A 2 -1.64 -7.19 -36.78
C ASP A 2 -1.95 -8.57 -36.17
N ASP A 3 -1.89 -9.65 -36.97
CA ASP A 3 -2.14 -11.03 -36.54
C ASP A 3 -1.15 -11.59 -35.48
N GLN A 4 0.09 -11.05 -35.42
CA GLN A 4 1.07 -11.39 -34.40
C GLN A 4 0.88 -10.58 -33.10
N LEU A 5 0.21 -9.45 -33.16
CA LEU A 5 -0.14 -8.61 -32.00
C LEU A 5 -1.29 -9.22 -31.23
N ASP A 6 -2.33 -9.68 -31.91
CA ASP A 6 -3.48 -10.34 -31.32
C ASP A 6 -3.11 -11.67 -30.65
N SER A 7 -2.01 -12.33 -31.12
CA SER A 7 -1.52 -13.59 -30.53
C SER A 7 -0.76 -13.42 -29.19
N GLU A 8 -0.27 -12.24 -28.86
CA GLU A 8 0.45 -11.98 -27.58
C GLU A 8 -0.46 -11.51 -26.44
N LEU A 9 -1.52 -10.75 -26.77
CA LEU A 9 -2.49 -10.27 -25.75
C LEU A 9 -3.40 -11.44 -25.31
N ASP A 10 -3.88 -11.36 -24.09
CA ASP A 10 -4.77 -12.36 -23.47
C ASP A 10 -4.24 -13.82 -23.52
N SER A 11 -2.96 -13.99 -23.79
CA SER A 11 -2.28 -15.28 -23.96
C SER A 11 -1.89 -15.92 -22.63
N ALA A 12 -1.45 -17.19 -22.66
CA ALA A 12 -0.86 -17.85 -21.50
C ALA A 12 0.31 -17.08 -20.89
N ARG A 13 1.07 -16.34 -21.71
CA ARG A 13 2.15 -15.45 -21.24
C ARG A 13 1.60 -14.25 -20.48
N SER A 14 0.49 -13.67 -20.91
CA SER A 14 -0.18 -12.58 -20.19
C SER A 14 -0.60 -13.02 -18.78
N TRP A 15 -1.13 -14.22 -18.65
CA TRP A 15 -1.48 -14.81 -17.35
C TRP A 15 -0.25 -15.16 -16.49
N LEU A 16 0.89 -15.50 -17.10
CA LEU A 16 2.16 -15.64 -16.37
C LEU A 16 2.61 -14.29 -15.78
N VAL A 17 2.44 -13.19 -16.53
CA VAL A 17 2.75 -11.83 -16.04
C VAL A 17 1.85 -11.50 -14.84
N VAL A 18 0.56 -11.86 -14.87
CA VAL A 18 -0.37 -11.73 -13.74
C VAL A 18 0.10 -12.55 -12.54
N ALA A 19 0.41 -13.83 -12.74
CA ALA A 19 0.84 -14.72 -11.66
C ALA A 19 2.11 -14.20 -10.96
N LEU A 20 3.10 -13.75 -11.74
CA LEU A 20 4.28 -13.08 -11.23
C LEU A 20 3.90 -11.78 -10.51
N GLY A 21 2.98 -11.00 -11.06
CA GLY A 21 2.46 -9.78 -10.43
C GLY A 21 1.86 -10.07 -9.04
N VAL A 22 1.01 -11.09 -8.92
CA VAL A 22 0.45 -11.54 -7.64
C VAL A 22 1.57 -11.89 -6.66
N LEU A 23 2.54 -12.70 -7.08
CA LEU A 23 3.67 -13.12 -6.23
C LEU A 23 4.49 -11.92 -5.77
N LEU A 24 4.83 -10.99 -6.68
CA LEU A 24 5.63 -9.81 -6.33
C LEU A 24 4.87 -8.90 -5.37
N LEU A 25 3.57 -8.67 -5.59
CA LEU A 25 2.76 -7.86 -4.70
C LEU A 25 2.56 -8.53 -3.34
N LEU A 26 2.39 -9.86 -3.30
CA LEU A 26 2.35 -10.63 -2.05
C LEU A 26 3.63 -10.41 -1.24
N LEU A 27 4.79 -10.60 -1.86
CA LEU A 27 6.06 -10.47 -1.17
C LEU A 27 6.35 -9.03 -0.74
N VAL A 28 6.14 -8.06 -1.63
CA VAL A 28 6.37 -6.64 -1.33
C VAL A 28 5.45 -6.17 -0.20
N TRP A 29 4.13 -6.48 -0.26
CA TRP A 29 3.21 -6.14 0.81
C TRP A 29 3.52 -6.87 2.11
N GLY A 30 3.87 -8.14 2.00
CA GLY A 30 4.26 -8.97 3.14
C GLY A 30 5.59 -8.57 3.79
N VAL A 31 6.47 -7.84 3.10
CA VAL A 31 7.70 -7.30 3.68
C VAL A 31 7.50 -5.88 4.21
N VAL A 32 6.91 -4.99 3.39
CA VAL A 32 6.81 -3.57 3.73
C VAL A 32 5.66 -3.29 4.70
N PHE A 33 4.47 -3.85 4.43
CA PHE A 33 3.25 -3.47 5.13
C PHE A 33 2.84 -4.41 6.28
N THR A 34 3.67 -5.40 6.60
CA THR A 34 3.53 -6.20 7.84
C THR A 34 4.51 -5.77 8.93
N PHE A 35 5.02 -4.53 8.87
CA PHE A 35 6.00 -3.98 9.79
C PHE A 35 5.64 -4.19 11.26
N THR A 36 4.38 -4.01 11.62
CA THR A 36 3.88 -4.22 12.98
C THR A 36 4.20 -5.61 13.55
N VAL A 37 4.34 -6.64 12.71
CA VAL A 37 4.61 -8.01 13.12
C VAL A 37 6.05 -8.18 13.61
N TYR A 38 7.01 -7.54 12.93
CA TYR A 38 8.43 -7.68 13.23
C TYR A 38 9.06 -6.45 13.91
N SER A 39 8.32 -5.36 14.09
CA SER A 39 8.81 -4.10 14.65
C SER A 39 9.44 -4.24 16.03
N GLN A 40 8.86 -5.08 16.91
CA GLN A 40 9.41 -5.32 18.24
C GLN A 40 10.73 -6.09 18.19
N ALA A 41 10.85 -7.10 17.32
CA ALA A 41 12.09 -7.84 17.13
C ALA A 41 13.18 -6.93 16.52
N LEU A 42 12.80 -6.04 15.60
CA LEU A 42 13.69 -5.03 15.05
C LEU A 42 14.16 -4.08 16.15
N SER A 43 13.25 -3.57 16.97
CA SER A 43 13.57 -2.65 18.06
C SER A 43 14.49 -3.29 19.10
N ALA A 44 14.24 -4.53 19.46
CA ALA A 44 15.08 -5.28 20.41
C ALA A 44 16.50 -5.53 19.87
N ALA A 45 16.61 -5.89 18.57
CA ALA A 45 17.91 -6.19 17.95
C ALA A 45 18.80 -4.97 17.74
N PHE A 46 18.21 -3.79 17.53
CA PHE A 46 18.96 -2.55 17.22
C PHE A 46 18.81 -1.47 18.28
N GLY A 47 18.22 -1.77 19.44
CA GLY A 47 18.04 -0.80 20.54
C GLY A 47 17.19 0.41 20.15
N LEU A 48 16.16 0.22 19.34
CA LEU A 48 15.33 1.31 18.84
C LEU A 48 14.25 1.68 19.85
N SER A 49 14.11 2.99 20.11
CA SER A 49 12.90 3.49 20.75
C SER A 49 11.69 3.34 19.82
N GLU A 50 10.48 3.41 20.38
CA GLU A 50 9.25 3.31 19.59
C GLU A 50 9.15 4.40 18.52
N LEU A 51 9.60 5.63 18.84
CA LEU A 51 9.65 6.71 17.86
C LEU A 51 10.61 6.37 16.71
N ARG A 52 11.79 5.82 17.02
CA ARG A 52 12.77 5.39 15.99
C ARG A 52 12.21 4.26 15.12
N ALA A 53 11.53 3.29 15.71
CA ALA A 53 10.87 2.21 14.96
C ALA A 53 9.76 2.76 14.06
N SER A 54 8.90 3.65 14.57
CA SER A 54 7.87 4.32 13.76
C SER A 54 8.49 5.14 12.61
N THR A 55 9.62 5.80 12.85
CA THR A 55 10.34 6.55 11.82
C THR A 55 10.90 5.62 10.74
N VAL A 56 11.39 4.42 11.10
CA VAL A 56 11.82 3.41 10.12
C VAL A 56 10.67 3.05 9.18
N PHE A 57 9.49 2.76 9.71
CA PHE A 57 8.30 2.47 8.88
C PHE A 57 7.90 3.68 8.02
N SER A 58 7.92 4.88 8.60
CA SER A 58 7.59 6.13 7.91
C SER A 58 8.52 6.40 6.72
N VAL A 59 9.83 6.22 6.91
CA VAL A 59 10.81 6.35 5.83
C VAL A 59 10.57 5.30 4.74
N THR A 60 10.30 4.06 5.14
CA THR A 60 10.03 2.95 4.20
C THR A 60 8.83 3.26 3.31
N THR A 61 7.72 3.65 3.92
CA THR A 61 6.47 3.91 3.20
C THR A 61 6.52 5.20 2.38
N ALA A 62 7.17 6.25 2.89
CA ALA A 62 7.39 7.47 2.12
C ALA A 62 8.27 7.19 0.88
N ALA A 63 9.39 6.47 1.07
CA ALA A 63 10.26 6.05 -0.03
C ALA A 63 9.52 5.18 -1.04
N PHE A 64 8.63 4.29 -0.57
CA PHE A 64 7.78 3.45 -1.43
C PHE A 64 6.91 4.30 -2.37
N TYR A 65 6.18 5.28 -1.86
CA TYR A 65 5.27 6.08 -2.68
C TYR A 65 6.01 7.09 -3.57
N VAL A 66 7.06 7.73 -3.07
CA VAL A 66 7.87 8.66 -3.87
C VAL A 66 8.58 7.90 -5.01
N ALA A 67 9.27 6.81 -4.68
CA ALA A 67 9.97 6.01 -5.67
C ALA A 67 9.02 5.35 -6.67
N GLY A 68 7.83 4.91 -6.23
CA GLY A 68 6.79 4.41 -7.13
C GLY A 68 6.38 5.45 -8.15
N GLY A 69 6.12 6.71 -7.75
CA GLY A 69 5.81 7.80 -8.64
C GLY A 69 6.93 8.08 -9.66
N LEU A 70 8.18 8.17 -9.19
CA LEU A 70 9.35 8.39 -10.04
C LEU A 70 9.61 7.19 -10.97
N ALA A 71 9.44 5.96 -10.48
CA ALA A 71 9.61 4.75 -11.28
C ALA A 71 8.58 4.66 -12.41
N GLY A 72 7.35 5.13 -12.20
CA GLY A 72 6.33 5.22 -13.26
C GLY A 72 6.77 6.10 -14.41
N ILE A 73 7.35 7.27 -14.11
CA ILE A 73 7.91 8.20 -15.11
C ILE A 73 9.13 7.56 -15.82
N LEU A 74 10.03 6.96 -15.05
CA LEU A 74 11.23 6.31 -15.58
C LEU A 74 10.89 5.12 -16.46
N ALA A 75 9.98 4.25 -15.98
CA ALA A 75 9.55 3.07 -16.71
C ALA A 75 8.87 3.41 -18.06
N ALA A 76 8.28 4.60 -18.20
CA ALA A 76 7.76 5.05 -19.50
C ALA A 76 8.85 5.33 -20.54
N ARG A 77 10.07 5.65 -20.10
CA ARG A 77 11.17 6.13 -20.96
C ARG A 77 12.28 5.10 -21.18
N VAL A 78 12.40 4.08 -20.33
CA VAL A 78 13.48 3.08 -20.38
C VAL A 78 12.92 1.67 -20.47
N PRO A 79 13.72 0.67 -20.92
CA PRO A 79 13.34 -0.73 -20.86
C PRO A 79 12.99 -1.15 -19.42
N LEU A 80 11.95 -1.99 -19.26
CA LEU A 80 11.49 -2.41 -17.93
C LEU A 80 12.49 -3.31 -17.20
N ARG A 81 13.23 -4.16 -17.94
CA ARG A 81 14.17 -5.13 -17.36
C ARG A 81 15.19 -4.53 -16.39
N PRO A 82 15.96 -3.48 -16.77
CA PRO A 82 16.91 -2.87 -15.82
C PRO A 82 16.22 -2.19 -14.63
N VAL A 83 15.00 -1.65 -14.80
CA VAL A 83 14.24 -1.04 -13.69
C VAL A 83 13.85 -2.11 -12.66
N VAL A 84 13.30 -3.24 -13.13
CA VAL A 84 12.90 -4.37 -12.27
C VAL A 84 14.13 -5.04 -11.66
N ALA A 85 15.20 -5.25 -12.45
CA ALA A 85 16.44 -5.82 -11.93
C ALA A 85 17.08 -4.92 -10.87
N GLY A 86 17.06 -3.59 -11.07
CA GLY A 86 17.51 -2.61 -10.09
C GLY A 86 16.70 -2.66 -8.80
N ALA A 87 15.38 -2.85 -8.88
CA ALA A 87 14.54 -3.03 -7.71
C ALA A 87 14.90 -4.33 -6.96
N GLY A 88 15.08 -5.46 -7.66
CA GLY A 88 15.52 -6.71 -7.05
C GLY A 88 16.89 -6.61 -6.38
N ALA A 89 17.85 -5.96 -7.05
CA ALA A 89 19.17 -5.66 -6.48
C ALA A 89 19.05 -4.72 -5.27
N GLY A 90 18.13 -3.76 -5.30
CA GLY A 90 17.83 -2.87 -4.17
C GLY A 90 17.34 -3.65 -2.94
N VAL A 91 16.41 -4.60 -3.11
CA VAL A 91 15.97 -5.46 -2.00
C VAL A 91 17.13 -6.30 -1.47
N ALA A 92 17.95 -6.89 -2.35
CA ALA A 92 19.13 -7.65 -1.93
C ALA A 92 20.14 -6.79 -1.16
N ALA A 93 20.37 -5.54 -1.62
CA ALA A 93 21.24 -4.58 -0.94
C ALA A 93 20.67 -4.19 0.44
N ALA A 94 19.36 -3.94 0.56
CA ALA A 94 18.70 -3.65 1.82
C ALA A 94 18.88 -4.79 2.82
N VAL A 95 18.67 -6.04 2.38
CA VAL A 95 18.94 -7.24 3.19
C VAL A 95 20.40 -7.28 3.60
N GLY A 96 21.34 -7.09 2.67
CA GLY A 96 22.78 -7.06 2.95
C GLY A 96 23.15 -6.00 4.00
N ILE A 97 22.66 -4.76 3.84
CA ILE A 97 22.89 -3.70 4.83
C ILE A 97 22.41 -4.16 6.20
N LEU A 98 21.22 -4.75 6.29
CA LEU A 98 20.65 -5.19 7.57
C LEU A 98 21.44 -6.29 8.24
N GLN A 99 22.15 -7.16 7.48
CA GLN A 99 23.02 -8.20 8.05
C GLN A 99 24.23 -7.61 8.77
N PHE A 100 24.81 -6.53 8.23
CA PHE A 100 26.10 -6.00 8.70
C PHE A 100 25.98 -4.74 9.55
N THR A 101 24.85 -4.01 9.50
CA THR A 101 24.68 -2.82 10.31
C THR A 101 24.39 -3.13 11.78
N SER A 102 24.86 -2.24 12.66
CA SER A 102 24.44 -2.17 14.08
C SER A 102 23.88 -0.80 14.44
N SER A 103 23.85 0.13 13.49
CA SER A 103 23.46 1.51 13.72
C SER A 103 22.02 1.80 13.27
N TYR A 104 21.37 2.75 13.94
CA TYR A 104 20.07 3.26 13.52
C TYR A 104 20.08 3.84 12.10
N ALA A 105 21.13 4.56 11.74
CA ALA A 105 21.27 5.10 10.38
C ALA A 105 21.34 4.01 9.32
N GLY A 106 22.04 2.90 9.60
CA GLY A 106 22.08 1.74 8.71
C GLY A 106 20.72 1.04 8.58
N VAL A 107 19.94 0.97 9.66
CA VAL A 107 18.56 0.45 9.60
C VAL A 107 17.69 1.37 8.75
N LEU A 108 17.75 2.70 8.94
CA LEU A 108 17.02 3.67 8.12
C LEU A 108 17.38 3.55 6.64
N LEU A 109 18.69 3.42 6.33
CA LEU A 109 19.15 3.23 4.95
C LEU A 109 18.60 1.94 4.34
N ALA A 110 18.70 0.81 5.05
CA ALA A 110 18.19 -0.48 4.59
C ALA A 110 16.69 -0.39 4.27
N PHE A 111 15.91 0.17 5.18
CA PHE A 111 14.46 0.29 5.02
C PHE A 111 14.04 1.35 4.00
N GLY A 112 14.79 2.43 3.85
CA GLY A 112 14.61 3.40 2.76
C GLY A 112 14.84 2.79 1.38
N VAL A 113 15.92 2.00 1.23
CA VAL A 113 16.21 1.25 -0.01
C VAL A 113 15.14 0.19 -0.26
N LEU A 114 14.69 -0.52 0.78
CA LEU A 114 13.61 -1.51 0.69
C LEU A 114 12.31 -0.87 0.22
N GLY A 115 11.94 0.28 0.78
CA GLY A 115 10.76 1.04 0.37
C GLY A 115 10.86 1.48 -1.09
N THR A 116 11.99 2.03 -1.50
CA THR A 116 12.26 2.45 -2.90
C THR A 116 12.10 1.27 -3.86
N ALA A 117 12.71 0.13 -3.56
CA ALA A 117 12.63 -1.06 -4.38
C ALA A 117 11.20 -1.64 -4.44
N GLY A 118 10.52 -1.67 -3.30
CA GLY A 118 9.13 -2.13 -3.21
C GLY A 118 8.17 -1.24 -4.02
N GLY A 119 8.26 0.07 -3.88
CA GLY A 119 7.45 1.05 -4.63
C GLY A 119 7.69 0.98 -6.13
N THR A 120 8.95 0.86 -6.55
CA THR A 120 9.32 0.64 -7.96
C THR A 120 8.67 -0.64 -8.49
N THR A 121 8.79 -1.76 -7.76
CA THR A 121 8.19 -3.05 -8.14
C THR A 121 6.68 -2.93 -8.25
N PHE A 122 6.02 -2.32 -7.28
CA PHE A 122 4.58 -2.10 -7.28
C PHE A 122 4.10 -1.36 -8.53
N VAL A 123 4.70 -0.21 -8.83
CA VAL A 123 4.27 0.62 -9.97
C VAL A 123 4.55 -0.07 -11.29
N VAL A 124 5.67 -0.78 -11.42
CA VAL A 124 5.94 -1.57 -12.63
C VAL A 124 4.88 -2.65 -12.82
N VAL A 125 4.53 -3.40 -11.77
CA VAL A 125 3.50 -4.46 -11.88
C VAL A 125 2.16 -3.87 -12.32
N ILE A 126 1.66 -2.84 -11.64
CA ILE A 126 0.33 -2.27 -11.92
C ILE A 126 0.27 -1.52 -13.26
N SER A 127 1.40 -1.08 -13.79
CA SER A 127 1.46 -0.44 -15.11
C SER A 127 1.68 -1.43 -16.24
N LEU A 128 2.33 -2.56 -15.98
CA LEU A 128 2.64 -3.55 -17.00
C LEU A 128 1.49 -4.53 -17.25
N VAL A 129 0.84 -5.02 -16.19
CA VAL A 129 -0.21 -6.04 -16.31
C VAL A 129 -1.33 -5.63 -17.27
N PRO A 130 -1.91 -4.42 -17.20
CA PRO A 130 -2.96 -4.00 -18.13
C PRO A 130 -2.55 -4.05 -19.59
N GLN A 131 -1.27 -3.78 -19.90
CA GLN A 131 -0.76 -3.73 -21.26
C GLN A 131 -0.74 -5.09 -21.98
N TRP A 132 -0.89 -6.19 -21.23
CA TRP A 132 -0.92 -7.55 -21.76
C TRP A 132 -2.33 -8.07 -22.04
N PHE A 133 -3.36 -7.23 -21.83
CA PHE A 133 -4.76 -7.61 -21.99
C PHE A 133 -5.53 -6.57 -22.79
N ASP A 134 -6.43 -7.06 -23.63
CA ASP A 134 -7.41 -6.25 -24.34
C ASP A 134 -8.82 -6.53 -23.77
N GLU A 135 -9.20 -7.80 -23.68
CA GLU A 135 -10.52 -8.21 -23.20
C GLU A 135 -10.60 -8.36 -21.68
N TYR A 136 -9.53 -8.88 -21.04
CA TYR A 136 -9.56 -9.28 -19.62
C TYR A 136 -8.78 -8.33 -18.68
N GLU A 137 -8.51 -7.07 -19.08
CA GLU A 137 -7.73 -6.10 -18.32
C GLU A 137 -8.20 -5.95 -16.86
N GLY A 138 -9.51 -5.70 -16.66
CA GLY A 138 -10.09 -5.53 -15.32
C GLY A 138 -9.96 -6.78 -14.46
N ARG A 139 -10.17 -7.97 -15.04
CA ARG A 139 -10.01 -9.26 -14.36
C ARG A 139 -8.54 -9.51 -13.99
N ALA A 140 -7.63 -9.27 -14.89
CA ALA A 140 -6.19 -9.42 -14.68
C ALA A 140 -5.70 -8.52 -13.54
N MET A 141 -6.12 -7.25 -13.54
CA MET A 141 -5.79 -6.31 -12.47
C MET A 141 -6.41 -6.71 -11.14
N GLY A 142 -7.68 -7.13 -11.13
CA GLY A 142 -8.34 -7.62 -9.92
C GLY A 142 -7.57 -8.78 -9.29
N ILE A 143 -7.18 -9.79 -10.09
CA ILE A 143 -6.37 -10.93 -9.64
C ILE A 143 -5.00 -10.44 -9.15
N THR A 144 -4.32 -9.56 -9.87
CA THR A 144 -3.01 -9.05 -9.48
C THR A 144 -3.05 -8.37 -8.11
N PHE A 145 -4.06 -7.54 -7.85
CA PHE A 145 -4.21 -6.85 -6.57
C PHE A 145 -4.55 -7.78 -5.39
N THR A 146 -4.98 -9.03 -5.63
CA THR A 146 -5.14 -9.99 -4.52
C THR A 146 -3.81 -10.25 -3.80
N GLY A 147 -2.67 -10.12 -4.50
CA GLY A 147 -1.33 -10.23 -3.93
C GLY A 147 -1.14 -9.34 -2.70
N ASN A 148 -1.66 -8.11 -2.71
CA ASN A 148 -1.54 -7.19 -1.58
C ASN A 148 -2.20 -7.76 -0.31
N GLY A 149 -3.42 -8.25 -0.43
CA GLY A 149 -4.16 -8.85 0.68
C GLY A 149 -3.55 -10.18 1.13
N LEU A 150 -3.12 -11.01 0.18
CA LEU A 150 -2.44 -12.26 0.46
C LEU A 150 -1.10 -12.03 1.18
N GLY A 151 -0.36 -10.96 0.87
CA GLY A 151 0.87 -10.59 1.58
C GLY A 151 0.61 -10.29 3.06
N ILE A 152 -0.44 -9.53 3.36
CA ILE A 152 -0.86 -9.23 4.73
C ILE A 152 -1.41 -10.49 5.44
N LEU A 153 -2.06 -11.39 4.72
CA LEU A 153 -2.62 -12.62 5.28
C LEU A 153 -1.56 -13.69 5.56
N ALA A 154 -0.71 -13.98 4.57
CA ALA A 154 0.16 -15.16 4.59
C ALA A 154 1.52 -14.91 5.26
N LEU A 155 2.07 -13.69 5.16
CA LEU A 155 3.42 -13.44 5.68
C LEU A 155 3.49 -13.29 7.22
N PRO A 156 2.50 -12.76 7.95
CA PRO A 156 2.58 -12.66 9.40
C PRO A 156 2.93 -13.95 10.13
N PRO A 157 2.29 -15.10 9.87
CA PRO A 157 2.68 -16.37 10.48
C PRO A 157 4.12 -16.81 10.11
N VAL A 158 4.53 -16.56 8.87
CA VAL A 158 5.89 -16.87 8.39
C VAL A 158 6.92 -16.00 9.11
N TRP A 159 6.62 -14.68 9.28
CA TRP A 159 7.47 -13.79 10.07
C TRP A 159 7.63 -14.29 11.50
N VAL A 160 6.53 -14.60 12.21
CA VAL A 160 6.58 -15.08 13.60
C VAL A 160 7.45 -16.36 13.68
N TRP A 161 7.20 -17.35 12.81
CA TRP A 161 7.92 -18.60 12.76
C TRP A 161 9.44 -18.42 12.52
N LEU A 162 9.83 -17.54 11.60
CA LEU A 162 11.24 -17.25 11.32
C LEU A 162 11.91 -16.45 12.44
N LEU A 163 11.21 -15.44 12.99
CA LEU A 163 11.73 -14.61 14.07
C LEU A 163 12.10 -15.43 15.30
N GLU A 164 11.29 -16.44 15.65
CA GLU A 164 11.55 -17.34 16.77
C GLU A 164 12.79 -18.24 16.54
N ARG A 165 13.08 -18.60 15.28
CA ARG A 165 14.17 -19.53 14.93
C ARG A 165 15.48 -18.85 14.57
N THR A 166 15.41 -17.73 13.88
CA THR A 166 16.59 -17.11 13.23
C THR A 166 16.82 -15.67 13.64
N GLY A 167 15.90 -15.13 14.45
CA GLY A 167 15.90 -13.70 14.78
C GLY A 167 15.60 -12.81 13.57
N ILE A 168 15.69 -11.49 13.78
CA ILE A 168 15.29 -10.49 12.76
C ILE A 168 16.19 -10.56 11.50
N ARG A 169 17.49 -10.71 11.67
CA ARG A 169 18.41 -10.75 10.53
C ARG A 169 18.19 -11.99 9.68
N GLY A 170 18.04 -13.16 10.28
CA GLY A 170 17.75 -14.41 9.57
C GLY A 170 16.40 -14.39 8.88
N ALA A 171 15.37 -13.86 9.54
CA ALA A 171 14.05 -13.69 8.94
C ALA A 171 14.08 -12.79 7.70
N PHE A 172 14.78 -11.64 7.76
CA PHE A 172 14.98 -10.78 6.59
C PHE A 172 15.85 -11.43 5.51
N ALA A 173 16.86 -12.24 5.88
CA ALA A 173 17.65 -12.99 4.89
C ALA A 173 16.76 -13.93 4.07
N VAL A 174 15.85 -14.65 4.73
CA VAL A 174 14.94 -15.60 4.06
C VAL A 174 13.86 -14.88 3.26
N ILE A 175 13.03 -14.04 3.90
CA ILE A 175 11.87 -13.42 3.24
C ILE A 175 12.34 -12.35 2.25
N GLY A 176 13.27 -11.49 2.65
CA GLY A 176 13.83 -10.45 1.78
C GLY A 176 14.65 -11.04 0.64
N GLY A 177 15.42 -12.10 0.90
CA GLY A 177 16.14 -12.87 -0.12
C GLY A 177 15.18 -13.50 -1.14
N ALA A 178 14.11 -14.16 -0.68
CA ALA A 178 13.07 -14.70 -1.56
C ALA A 178 12.41 -13.59 -2.39
N THR A 179 12.15 -12.42 -1.78
CA THR A 179 11.59 -11.25 -2.48
C THR A 179 12.54 -10.75 -3.56
N ALA A 180 13.82 -10.57 -3.23
CA ALA A 180 14.83 -10.12 -4.18
C ALA A 180 14.96 -11.08 -5.37
N LEU A 181 15.05 -12.39 -5.09
CA LEU A 181 15.15 -13.43 -6.13
C LEU A 181 13.90 -13.45 -7.03
N SER A 182 12.70 -13.31 -6.45
CA SER A 182 11.45 -13.27 -7.22
C SER A 182 11.39 -12.05 -8.13
N ILE A 183 11.82 -10.87 -7.67
CA ILE A 183 11.86 -9.65 -8.49
C ILE A 183 12.92 -9.80 -9.60
N LEU A 184 14.10 -10.34 -9.30
CA LEU A 184 15.16 -10.59 -10.30
C LEU A 184 14.70 -11.62 -11.34
N ALA A 185 14.01 -12.69 -10.93
CA ALA A 185 13.41 -13.65 -11.85
C ALA A 185 12.35 -13.00 -12.74
N ALA A 186 11.48 -12.16 -12.17
CA ALA A 186 10.47 -11.41 -12.95
C ALA A 186 11.12 -10.46 -13.96
N ALA A 187 12.29 -9.88 -13.68
CA ALA A 187 13.02 -9.03 -14.61
C ALA A 187 13.39 -9.76 -15.93
N THR A 188 13.51 -11.09 -15.93
CA THR A 188 13.77 -11.87 -17.14
C THR A 188 12.53 -12.04 -18.01
N VAL A 189 11.34 -12.02 -17.40
CA VAL A 189 10.04 -12.23 -18.07
C VAL A 189 9.38 -10.91 -18.46
N TYR A 190 9.51 -9.88 -17.62
CA TYR A 190 8.82 -8.60 -17.76
C TYR A 190 9.36 -7.81 -18.96
N ARG A 191 8.51 -7.68 -19.96
CA ARG A 191 8.68 -6.82 -21.12
C ARG A 191 7.32 -6.26 -21.53
N ARG A 192 7.30 -5.20 -22.31
CA ARG A 192 6.06 -4.75 -22.96
C ARG A 192 5.70 -5.70 -24.09
N PRO A 193 4.38 -5.91 -24.35
CA PRO A 193 3.95 -6.66 -25.52
C PRO A 193 4.41 -5.96 -26.80
N SER A 194 4.66 -6.74 -27.86
CA SER A 194 5.12 -6.25 -29.14
C SER A 194 4.03 -5.38 -29.78
N GLY A 195 4.38 -4.18 -30.26
CA GLY A 195 3.42 -3.28 -30.91
C GLY A 195 2.55 -2.44 -29.99
N HIS A 196 2.71 -2.55 -28.66
CA HIS A 196 2.02 -1.64 -27.76
C HIS A 196 2.47 -0.19 -28.04
N ARG A 197 1.56 0.59 -28.62
CA ARG A 197 1.76 2.05 -28.74
C ARG A 197 1.90 2.56 -27.32
N SER A 198 3.07 3.10 -26.98
CA SER A 198 3.16 3.95 -25.79
C SER A 198 2.00 4.93 -25.89
N GLY A 199 0.99 4.73 -25.06
CA GLY A 199 -0.10 5.68 -24.97
C GLY A 199 0.54 7.05 -24.87
N ALA A 200 0.02 8.03 -25.59
CA ALA A 200 0.57 9.36 -25.67
C ALA A 200 1.09 9.76 -24.31
N THR A 201 2.41 10.02 -24.24
CA THR A 201 3.03 10.54 -23.02
C THR A 201 2.13 11.69 -22.58
N PRO A 202 1.53 11.65 -21.38
CA PRO A 202 0.71 12.77 -20.95
C PRO A 202 1.56 14.01 -21.15
N THR A 203 1.16 14.92 -22.01
CA THR A 203 1.81 16.23 -22.18
C THR A 203 1.44 17.05 -20.94
N VAL A 204 1.94 16.60 -19.78
CA VAL A 204 1.82 17.35 -18.54
C VAL A 204 2.82 18.49 -18.66
N GLY A 205 2.39 19.57 -19.29
CA GLY A 205 3.16 20.80 -19.38
C GLY A 205 3.26 21.47 -18.01
N ALA A 206 4.25 22.34 -17.85
CA ALA A 206 4.45 23.10 -16.60
C ALA A 206 3.19 23.91 -16.23
N ASP A 207 2.48 24.41 -17.22
CA ASP A 207 1.22 25.17 -17.01
C ASP A 207 0.12 24.30 -16.44
N TRP A 208 -0.06 23.06 -16.95
CA TRP A 208 -1.03 22.13 -16.40
C TRP A 208 -0.72 21.77 -14.94
N ILE A 209 0.55 21.54 -14.62
CA ILE A 209 1.00 21.25 -13.23
C ILE A 209 0.64 22.45 -12.34
N ARG A 210 0.94 23.66 -12.78
CA ARG A 210 0.66 24.88 -12.03
C ARG A 210 -0.83 25.07 -11.78
N ASP A 211 -1.65 24.99 -12.83
CA ASP A 211 -3.10 25.19 -12.73
C ASP A 211 -3.74 24.07 -11.88
N THR A 212 -3.26 22.84 -12.00
CA THR A 212 -3.71 21.69 -11.21
C THR A 212 -3.36 21.87 -9.73
N LEU A 213 -2.12 22.30 -9.41
CA LEU A 213 -1.69 22.55 -8.03
C LEU A 213 -2.33 23.79 -7.40
N LEU A 214 -2.93 24.67 -8.18
CA LEU A 214 -3.67 25.85 -7.69
C LEU A 214 -5.18 25.61 -7.60
N ASP A 215 -5.69 24.47 -8.11
CA ASP A 215 -7.12 24.12 -7.95
C ASP A 215 -7.41 23.75 -6.48
N ALA A 216 -8.09 24.65 -5.78
CA ALA A 216 -8.46 24.48 -4.37
C ALA A 216 -9.32 23.21 -4.12
N ARG A 217 -10.11 22.76 -5.12
CA ARG A 217 -10.93 21.54 -5.02
C ARG A 217 -10.06 20.30 -5.12
N LEU A 218 -9.09 20.30 -6.04
CA LEU A 218 -8.13 19.20 -6.13
C LEU A 218 -7.29 19.12 -4.87
N LEU A 219 -6.78 20.24 -4.37
CA LEU A 219 -6.01 20.27 -3.12
C LEU A 219 -6.84 19.77 -1.93
N ALA A 220 -8.11 20.16 -1.83
CA ALA A 220 -9.03 19.66 -0.81
C ALA A 220 -9.27 18.14 -0.95
N ALA A 221 -9.42 17.63 -2.18
CA ALA A 221 -9.56 16.21 -2.44
C ALA A 221 -8.30 15.43 -2.06
N VAL A 222 -7.11 15.93 -2.44
CA VAL A 222 -5.81 15.31 -2.10
C VAL A 222 -5.58 15.33 -0.59
N ALA A 223 -5.81 16.47 0.07
CA ALA A 223 -5.69 16.58 1.52
C ALA A 223 -6.70 15.66 2.23
N GLY A 224 -7.94 15.62 1.74
CA GLY A 224 -8.98 14.73 2.25
C GLY A 224 -8.60 13.26 2.11
N PHE A 225 -8.13 12.85 0.94
CA PHE A 225 -7.68 11.50 0.68
C PHE A 225 -6.47 11.13 1.56
N SER A 226 -5.49 12.00 1.65
CA SER A 226 -4.32 11.82 2.50
C SER A 226 -4.71 11.64 3.96
N LEU A 227 -5.58 12.51 4.47
CA LEU A 227 -6.07 12.46 5.85
C LEU A 227 -6.91 11.20 6.11
N LEU A 228 -7.74 10.80 5.14
CA LEU A 228 -8.53 9.57 5.19
C LEU A 228 -7.66 8.33 5.36
N TRP A 229 -6.46 8.27 4.77
CA TRP A 229 -5.55 7.13 4.85
C TRP A 229 -4.63 7.15 6.08
N THR A 230 -4.66 8.20 6.91
CA THR A 230 -3.80 8.31 8.11
C THR A 230 -3.91 7.10 9.03
N TRP A 231 -5.13 6.60 9.25
CA TRP A 231 -5.38 5.42 10.07
C TRP A 231 -4.71 4.14 9.54
N TYR A 232 -4.71 3.97 8.24
CA TYR A 232 -4.13 2.79 7.60
C TYR A 232 -2.63 2.67 7.91
N TYR A 233 -1.87 3.73 7.63
CA TYR A 233 -0.43 3.71 7.89
C TYR A 233 -0.09 3.64 9.37
N ALA A 234 -0.86 4.31 10.22
CA ALA A 234 -0.68 4.27 11.66
C ALA A 234 -0.88 2.85 12.22
N LEU A 235 -1.94 2.16 11.79
CA LEU A 235 -2.21 0.79 12.25
C LEU A 235 -1.27 -0.25 11.64
N LEU A 236 -0.88 -0.09 10.38
CA LEU A 236 0.14 -0.96 9.78
C LEU A 236 1.49 -0.89 10.54
N ALA A 237 1.78 0.27 11.13
CA ALA A 237 2.99 0.42 11.93
C ALA A 237 2.88 -0.28 13.30
N ASP A 238 1.72 -0.27 13.96
CA ASP A 238 1.64 -0.63 15.38
C ASP A 238 0.40 -1.44 15.81
N LEU A 239 -0.38 -2.01 14.88
CA LEU A 239 -1.60 -2.76 15.24
C LEU A 239 -1.31 -3.93 16.19
N VAL A 240 -0.24 -4.70 15.95
CA VAL A 240 0.14 -5.80 16.84
C VAL A 240 0.52 -5.27 18.23
N GLY A 241 1.20 -4.12 18.29
CA GLY A 241 1.53 -3.43 19.54
C GLY A 241 0.27 -2.97 20.30
N ILE A 242 -0.72 -2.44 19.60
CA ILE A 242 -2.03 -2.05 20.19
C ILE A 242 -2.72 -3.26 20.81
N LEU A 243 -2.82 -4.36 20.07
CA LEU A 243 -3.50 -5.58 20.49
C LEU A 243 -2.79 -6.26 21.69
N THR A 244 -1.46 -6.34 21.65
CA THR A 244 -0.68 -6.97 22.73
C THR A 244 -0.76 -6.18 24.03
N ARG A 245 -0.79 -4.86 23.98
CA ARG A 245 -1.04 -4.02 25.17
C ARG A 245 -2.49 -4.12 25.67
N GLY A 246 -3.41 -4.49 24.80
CA GLY A 246 -4.78 -4.87 25.15
C GLY A 246 -4.90 -6.22 25.87
N GLY A 247 -3.80 -6.97 26.03
CA GLY A 247 -3.76 -8.29 26.67
C GLY A 247 -3.88 -9.46 25.68
N ILE A 248 -3.88 -9.22 24.37
CA ILE A 248 -3.92 -10.29 23.36
C ILE A 248 -2.51 -10.86 23.18
N PRO A 249 -2.31 -12.20 23.26
CA PRO A 249 -1.01 -12.81 23.03
C PRO A 249 -0.44 -12.45 21.65
N ARG A 250 0.85 -12.15 21.60
CA ARG A 250 1.51 -11.67 20.37
C ARG A 250 1.34 -12.58 19.15
N PRO A 251 1.49 -13.90 19.24
CA PRO A 251 1.27 -14.78 18.11
C PRO A 251 -0.17 -14.69 17.56
N VAL A 252 -1.15 -14.58 18.49
CA VAL A 252 -2.57 -14.40 18.14
C VAL A 252 -2.79 -13.05 17.46
N ALA A 253 -2.22 -11.97 18.00
CA ALA A 253 -2.32 -10.63 17.43
C ALA A 253 -1.68 -10.54 16.04
N ALA A 254 -0.50 -11.15 15.86
CA ALA A 254 0.19 -11.18 14.57
C ALA A 254 -0.59 -11.98 13.51
N THR A 255 -1.11 -13.15 13.87
CA THR A 255 -1.93 -13.98 12.98
C THR A 255 -3.27 -13.31 12.67
N ALA A 256 -3.90 -12.72 13.67
CA ALA A 256 -5.16 -12.01 13.52
C ALA A 256 -5.03 -10.78 12.63
N PHE A 257 -3.87 -10.11 12.62
CA PHE A 257 -3.59 -9.04 11.66
C PHE A 257 -3.75 -9.51 10.20
N GLY A 258 -3.39 -10.75 9.90
CA GLY A 258 -3.59 -11.34 8.57
C GLY A 258 -5.05 -11.39 8.12
N ILE A 259 -6.00 -11.46 9.06
CA ILE A 259 -7.45 -11.42 8.76
C ILE A 259 -7.83 -10.11 8.06
N VAL A 260 -7.20 -9.00 8.45
CA VAL A 260 -7.41 -7.70 7.79
C VAL A 260 -7.10 -7.80 6.30
N GLY A 261 -5.97 -8.43 5.94
CA GLY A 261 -5.60 -8.67 4.54
C GLY A 261 -6.62 -9.52 3.80
N GLY A 262 -6.98 -10.68 4.37
CA GLY A 262 -7.94 -11.61 3.77
C GLY A 262 -9.32 -10.98 3.56
N VAL A 263 -9.86 -10.33 4.60
CA VAL A 263 -11.16 -9.64 4.52
C VAL A 263 -11.11 -8.48 3.52
N SER A 264 -9.98 -7.75 3.44
CA SER A 264 -9.88 -6.64 2.49
C SER A 264 -9.96 -7.10 1.03
N VAL A 265 -9.49 -8.30 0.72
CA VAL A 265 -9.63 -8.89 -0.64
C VAL A 265 -11.09 -9.12 -0.96
N ALA A 266 -11.83 -9.79 -0.08
CA ALA A 266 -13.26 -10.05 -0.28
C ALA A 266 -14.07 -8.73 -0.35
N ALA A 267 -13.73 -7.77 0.54
CA ALA A 267 -14.41 -6.48 0.58
C ALA A 267 -14.16 -5.62 -0.66
N ARG A 268 -13.01 -5.74 -1.33
CA ARG A 268 -12.74 -5.05 -2.62
C ARG A 268 -13.69 -5.53 -3.72
N VAL A 269 -13.92 -6.83 -3.80
CA VAL A 269 -14.88 -7.40 -4.76
C VAL A 269 -16.30 -6.96 -4.42
N ALA A 270 -16.69 -7.10 -3.15
CA ALA A 270 -18.02 -6.70 -2.68
C ALA A 270 -18.29 -5.20 -2.87
N SER A 271 -17.28 -4.35 -2.65
CA SER A 271 -17.43 -2.89 -2.80
C SER A 271 -17.72 -2.47 -4.23
N GLY A 272 -17.18 -3.16 -5.24
CA GLY A 272 -17.55 -2.96 -6.65
C GLY A 272 -19.02 -3.21 -6.88
N GLU A 273 -19.52 -4.37 -6.44
CA GLU A 273 -20.93 -4.76 -6.54
C GLU A 273 -21.86 -3.78 -5.79
N PHE A 274 -21.47 -3.35 -4.59
CA PHE A 274 -22.23 -2.33 -3.85
C PHE A 274 -22.21 -0.98 -4.54
N ALA A 275 -21.08 -0.58 -5.11
CA ALA A 275 -20.95 0.67 -5.86
C ALA A 275 -21.90 0.71 -7.06
N ASP A 276 -22.07 -0.42 -7.76
CA ASP A 276 -22.97 -0.54 -8.88
C ASP A 276 -24.45 -0.48 -8.45
N ARG A 277 -24.80 -1.04 -7.28
CA ARG A 277 -26.20 -1.12 -6.78
C ARG A 277 -26.67 0.14 -6.06
N ILE A 278 -25.85 0.69 -5.17
CA ILE A 278 -26.24 1.79 -4.27
C ILE A 278 -25.44 3.08 -4.53
N GLY A 279 -24.52 3.05 -5.48
CA GLY A 279 -23.70 4.19 -5.89
C GLY A 279 -22.33 4.23 -5.21
N ILE A 280 -21.33 4.61 -5.99
CA ILE A 280 -19.91 4.62 -5.60
C ILE A 280 -19.63 5.51 -4.38
N ARG A 281 -20.29 6.67 -4.28
CA ARG A 281 -20.10 7.61 -3.17
C ARG A 281 -20.69 7.12 -1.86
N VAL A 282 -21.84 6.45 -1.92
CA VAL A 282 -22.49 5.84 -0.74
C VAL A 282 -21.62 4.71 -0.21
N THR A 283 -21.14 3.85 -1.10
CA THR A 283 -20.26 2.71 -0.75
C THR A 283 -18.94 3.18 -0.13
N LEU A 284 -18.30 4.22 -0.71
CA LEU A 284 -17.09 4.81 -0.14
C LEU A 284 -17.37 5.38 1.27
N THR A 285 -18.46 6.14 1.43
CA THR A 285 -18.82 6.74 2.72
C THR A 285 -19.06 5.66 3.78
N ALA A 286 -19.75 4.57 3.44
CA ALA A 286 -19.94 3.43 4.33
C ALA A 286 -18.58 2.82 4.76
N GLY A 287 -17.65 2.62 3.82
CA GLY A 287 -16.29 2.14 4.11
C GLY A 287 -15.52 3.07 5.06
N VAL A 288 -15.61 4.38 4.86
CA VAL A 288 -14.98 5.39 5.75
C VAL A 288 -15.57 5.35 7.15
N VAL A 289 -16.91 5.25 7.27
CA VAL A 289 -17.59 5.16 8.57
C VAL A 289 -17.22 3.88 9.30
N VAL A 290 -17.18 2.74 8.59
CA VAL A 290 -16.77 1.43 9.16
C VAL A 290 -15.33 1.50 9.66
N ALA A 291 -14.42 2.09 8.90
CA ALA A 291 -13.02 2.27 9.32
C ALA A 291 -12.92 3.15 10.57
N ALA A 292 -13.61 4.29 10.60
CA ALA A 292 -13.60 5.18 11.75
C ALA A 292 -14.23 4.54 13.01
N ALA A 293 -15.31 3.78 12.85
CA ALA A 293 -15.94 3.05 13.94
C ALA A 293 -15.00 1.97 14.51
N SER A 294 -14.28 1.24 13.66
CA SER A 294 -13.27 0.26 14.08
C SER A 294 -12.18 0.90 14.94
N LEU A 295 -11.70 2.09 14.55
CA LEU A 295 -10.74 2.85 15.36
C LEU A 295 -11.29 3.29 16.71
N ALA A 296 -12.55 3.71 16.74
CA ALA A 296 -13.20 4.14 17.97
C ALA A 296 -13.40 2.98 18.96
N ILE A 297 -13.60 1.77 18.48
CA ILE A 297 -13.84 0.57 19.31
C ILE A 297 -12.53 -0.09 19.75
N LEU A 298 -11.49 -0.07 18.93
CA LEU A 298 -10.24 -0.80 19.13
C LEU A 298 -9.56 -0.58 20.49
N PRO A 299 -9.55 0.63 21.12
CA PRO A 299 -8.92 0.86 22.42
C PRO A 299 -9.51 0.05 23.56
N TRP A 300 -10.76 -0.39 23.47
CA TRP A 300 -11.47 -1.12 24.52
C TRP A 300 -11.46 -2.64 24.34
N ILE A 301 -10.86 -3.12 23.25
CA ILE A 301 -10.76 -4.56 22.99
C ILE A 301 -9.74 -5.21 23.95
N ARG A 302 -10.22 -6.22 24.70
CA ARG A 302 -9.42 -6.97 25.69
C ARG A 302 -9.53 -8.49 25.51
N ALA A 303 -10.36 -8.94 24.57
CA ALA A 303 -10.62 -10.36 24.34
C ALA A 303 -10.48 -10.71 22.86
N THR A 304 -10.10 -11.94 22.56
CA THR A 304 -9.79 -12.43 21.22
C THR A 304 -11.00 -12.38 20.27
N LEU A 305 -12.19 -12.76 20.74
CA LEU A 305 -13.37 -12.79 19.85
C LEU A 305 -13.82 -11.41 19.41
N PRO A 306 -13.99 -10.40 20.30
CA PRO A 306 -14.26 -9.03 19.87
C PRO A 306 -13.15 -8.44 18.98
N MET A 307 -11.88 -8.83 19.22
CA MET A 307 -10.76 -8.42 18.36
C MET A 307 -10.99 -8.87 16.90
N TYR A 308 -11.35 -10.13 16.69
CA TYR A 308 -11.63 -10.62 15.35
C TYR A 308 -12.76 -9.83 14.66
N ALA A 309 -13.84 -9.53 15.38
CA ALA A 309 -14.94 -8.74 14.83
C ALA A 309 -14.48 -7.35 14.39
N VAL A 310 -13.69 -6.65 15.21
CA VAL A 310 -13.16 -5.32 14.85
C VAL A 310 -12.17 -5.39 13.69
N LEU A 311 -11.33 -6.42 13.61
CA LEU A 311 -10.40 -6.59 12.50
C LEU A 311 -11.10 -6.94 11.17
N VAL A 312 -12.22 -7.67 11.24
CA VAL A 312 -13.10 -7.89 10.07
C VAL A 312 -13.70 -6.58 9.59
N LEU A 313 -14.24 -5.75 10.49
CA LEU A 313 -14.74 -4.42 10.13
C LEU A 313 -13.64 -3.53 9.56
N PHE A 314 -12.45 -3.57 10.15
CA PHE A 314 -11.29 -2.83 9.66
C PHE A 314 -10.88 -3.28 8.25
N GLY A 315 -10.78 -4.58 8.00
CA GLY A 315 -10.48 -5.14 6.68
C GLY A 315 -11.56 -4.81 5.65
N ALA A 316 -12.84 -4.80 6.06
CA ALA A 316 -13.96 -4.41 5.21
C ALA A 316 -13.89 -2.92 4.82
N GLY A 317 -13.60 -2.03 5.78
CA GLY A 317 -13.40 -0.60 5.53
C GLY A 317 -12.24 -0.34 4.58
N LEU A 318 -11.10 -1.02 4.76
CA LEU A 318 -9.95 -0.96 3.88
C LEU A 318 -10.30 -1.40 2.45
N GLY A 319 -10.96 -2.54 2.32
CA GLY A 319 -11.36 -3.10 1.02
C GLY A 319 -12.39 -2.22 0.30
N ALA A 320 -13.30 -1.58 1.03
CA ALA A 320 -14.31 -0.71 0.43
C ALA A 320 -13.74 0.62 -0.08
N VAL A 321 -12.75 1.21 0.61
CA VAL A 321 -12.21 2.53 0.24
C VAL A 321 -11.22 2.45 -0.92
N ALA A 322 -10.34 1.44 -0.92
CA ALA A 322 -9.18 1.38 -1.81
C ALA A 322 -9.53 1.37 -3.33
N PRO A 323 -10.51 0.58 -3.83
CA PRO A 323 -10.79 0.53 -5.26
C PRO A 323 -11.65 1.71 -5.75
N LEU A 324 -12.42 2.35 -4.87
CA LEU A 324 -13.43 3.33 -5.26
C LEU A 324 -12.87 4.75 -5.44
N PHE A 325 -11.67 5.01 -4.94
CA PHE A 325 -11.05 6.33 -5.03
C PHE A 325 -10.77 6.75 -6.48
N SER A 326 -10.13 5.87 -7.26
CA SER A 326 -9.70 6.19 -8.62
C SER A 326 -10.87 6.52 -9.55
N PRO A 327 -11.96 5.73 -9.64
CA PRO A 327 -13.13 6.10 -10.44
C PRO A 327 -13.77 7.42 -10.03
N ILE A 328 -13.81 7.74 -8.72
CA ILE A 328 -14.36 9.01 -8.24
C ILE A 328 -13.50 10.18 -8.71
N VAL A 329 -12.18 10.06 -8.61
CA VAL A 329 -11.24 11.10 -9.03
C VAL A 329 -11.27 11.29 -10.54
N ILE A 330 -11.24 10.21 -11.32
CA ILE A 330 -11.31 10.26 -12.79
C ILE A 330 -12.65 10.84 -13.25
N GLY A 331 -13.75 10.44 -12.64
CA GLY A 331 -15.08 10.97 -12.95
C GLY A 331 -15.22 12.48 -12.68
N ARG A 332 -14.43 13.01 -11.71
CA ARG A 332 -14.47 14.46 -11.38
C ARG A 332 -13.51 15.30 -12.22
N PHE A 333 -12.29 14.82 -12.42
CA PHE A 333 -11.21 15.61 -13.05
C PHE A 333 -10.97 15.26 -14.52
N GLY A 334 -11.69 14.26 -15.03
CA GLY A 334 -11.64 13.82 -16.41
C GLY A 334 -10.59 12.73 -16.68
N PRO A 335 -10.78 11.93 -17.75
CA PRO A 335 -9.89 10.83 -18.10
C PRO A 335 -8.60 11.28 -18.77
N ALA A 336 -8.57 12.45 -19.41
CA ALA A 336 -7.43 12.90 -20.23
C ALA A 336 -6.11 12.99 -19.43
N ASN A 337 -6.18 13.33 -18.13
CA ASN A 337 -5.02 13.46 -17.26
C ASN A 337 -5.11 12.51 -16.04
N ALA A 338 -5.89 11.45 -16.13
CA ALA A 338 -6.17 10.54 -15.01
C ALA A 338 -4.91 10.05 -14.30
N THR A 339 -3.89 9.60 -15.07
CA THR A 339 -2.62 9.09 -14.52
C THR A 339 -1.87 10.18 -13.74
N ALA A 340 -1.82 11.40 -14.26
CA ALA A 340 -1.12 12.51 -13.60
C ALA A 340 -1.85 12.92 -12.31
N ILE A 341 -3.17 12.99 -12.35
CA ILE A 341 -4.00 13.31 -11.17
C ILE A 341 -3.85 12.24 -10.09
N VAL A 342 -3.95 10.96 -10.45
CA VAL A 342 -3.68 9.85 -9.51
C VAL A 342 -2.28 9.95 -8.93
N GLY A 343 -1.29 10.36 -9.74
CA GLY A 343 0.08 10.64 -9.27
C GLY A 343 0.13 11.72 -8.18
N VAL A 344 -0.63 12.81 -8.31
CA VAL A 344 -0.71 13.86 -7.28
C VAL A 344 -1.28 13.30 -5.96
N PHE A 345 -2.30 12.45 -6.03
CA PHE A 345 -2.84 11.77 -4.85
C PHE A 345 -1.81 10.82 -4.21
N THR A 346 -1.02 10.13 -5.02
CA THR A 346 0.04 9.24 -4.53
C THR A 346 1.13 10.01 -3.78
N VAL A 347 1.52 11.20 -4.27
CA VAL A 347 2.45 12.10 -3.56
C VAL A 347 1.84 12.57 -2.22
N GLY A 348 0.56 12.90 -2.21
CA GLY A 348 -0.16 13.21 -0.96
C GLY A 348 -0.11 12.04 0.04
N GLN A 349 -0.27 10.81 -0.44
CA GLN A 349 -0.12 9.61 0.38
C GLN A 349 1.30 9.44 0.95
N ALA A 350 2.35 9.82 0.22
CA ALA A 350 3.71 9.75 0.75
C ALA A 350 3.88 10.59 2.02
N ALA A 351 3.32 11.81 2.04
CA ALA A 351 3.35 12.67 3.21
C ALA A 351 2.63 12.03 4.41
N THR A 352 1.46 11.44 4.17
CA THR A 352 0.68 10.76 5.22
C THR A 352 1.34 9.47 5.69
N ALA A 353 1.85 8.67 4.77
CA ALA A 353 2.57 7.44 5.08
C ALA A 353 3.82 7.71 5.93
N PHE A 354 4.48 8.85 5.70
CA PHE A 354 5.59 9.31 6.54
C PHE A 354 5.10 9.79 7.92
N SER A 355 4.12 10.67 7.97
CA SER A 355 3.74 11.37 9.21
C SER A 355 2.89 10.52 10.16
N ALA A 356 1.98 9.68 9.66
CA ALA A 356 0.99 9.01 10.49
C ALA A 356 1.57 8.08 11.56
N PRO A 357 2.57 7.21 11.29
CA PRO A 357 3.17 6.36 12.31
C PRO A 357 3.94 7.15 13.38
N VAL A 358 4.64 8.22 12.96
CA VAL A 358 5.36 9.10 13.88
C VAL A 358 4.41 9.86 14.79
N VAL A 359 3.34 10.43 14.23
CA VAL A 359 2.30 11.14 14.98
C VAL A 359 1.61 10.20 15.95
N LEU A 360 1.27 8.96 15.53
CA LEU A 360 0.70 7.96 16.43
C LEU A 360 1.63 7.69 17.63
N SER A 361 2.93 7.51 17.38
CA SER A 361 3.91 7.23 18.42
C SER A 361 4.07 8.41 19.39
N LEU A 362 4.12 9.65 18.89
CA LEU A 362 4.20 10.87 19.70
C LEU A 362 2.95 11.08 20.55
N LEU A 363 1.76 10.97 19.97
CA LEU A 363 0.49 11.11 20.66
C LEU A 363 0.33 10.03 21.75
N ARG A 364 0.75 8.79 21.44
CA ARG A 364 0.73 7.70 22.41
C ARG A 364 1.65 7.99 23.61
N SER A 365 2.86 8.48 23.35
CA SER A 365 3.80 8.84 24.41
C SER A 365 3.28 9.98 25.29
N ALA A 366 2.63 10.98 24.67
CA ALA A 366 2.06 12.11 25.38
C ALA A 366 0.80 11.77 26.17
N SER A 367 -0.05 10.85 25.67
CA SER A 367 -1.32 10.48 26.32
C SER A 367 -1.23 9.24 27.23
N GLY A 368 -0.07 8.59 27.26
CA GLY A 368 0.15 7.37 28.06
C GLY A 368 -0.55 6.11 27.51
N GLY A 369 -1.15 6.16 26.32
CA GLY A 369 -1.89 5.03 25.77
C GLY A 369 -2.37 5.22 24.34
N TYR A 370 -3.14 4.26 23.82
CA TYR A 370 -3.66 4.30 22.44
C TYR A 370 -5.05 4.93 22.31
N THR A 371 -5.79 5.13 23.41
CA THR A 371 -7.18 5.60 23.37
C THR A 371 -7.29 6.96 22.65
N VAL A 372 -6.54 7.95 23.11
CA VAL A 372 -6.57 9.29 22.50
C VAL A 372 -6.07 9.27 21.04
N PRO A 373 -4.92 8.67 20.73
CA PRO A 373 -4.46 8.58 19.34
C PRO A 373 -5.46 7.92 18.39
N LEU A 374 -6.07 6.80 18.78
CA LEU A 374 -7.02 6.08 17.93
C LEU A 374 -8.32 6.85 17.70
N LEU A 375 -8.82 7.56 18.71
CA LEU A 375 -9.97 8.44 18.56
C LEU A 375 -9.66 9.62 17.62
N LEU A 376 -8.47 10.23 17.75
CA LEU A 376 -8.03 11.30 16.84
C LEU A 376 -7.88 10.81 15.40
N LEU A 377 -7.37 9.58 15.20
CA LEU A 377 -7.33 8.95 13.88
C LEU A 377 -8.73 8.71 13.31
N GLY A 378 -9.68 8.29 14.13
CA GLY A 378 -11.08 8.15 13.74
C GLY A 378 -11.69 9.47 13.26
N VAL A 379 -11.47 10.54 14.01
CA VAL A 379 -11.91 11.90 13.63
C VAL A 379 -11.21 12.34 12.33
N ALA A 380 -9.90 12.15 12.22
CA ALA A 380 -9.13 12.49 11.02
C ALA A 380 -9.66 11.72 9.78
N THR A 381 -10.00 10.44 9.95
CA THR A 381 -10.59 9.61 8.89
C THR A 381 -11.92 10.18 8.40
N LEU A 382 -12.81 10.55 9.32
CA LEU A 382 -14.12 11.14 8.98
C LEU A 382 -13.95 12.52 8.30
N LEU A 383 -13.10 13.39 8.85
CA LEU A 383 -12.80 14.69 8.25
C LEU A 383 -12.17 14.52 6.87
N GLY A 384 -11.26 13.56 6.70
CA GLY A 384 -10.67 13.21 5.42
C GLY A 384 -11.74 12.78 4.40
N GLY A 385 -12.66 11.91 4.82
CA GLY A 385 -13.80 11.50 4.00
C GLY A 385 -14.68 12.69 3.55
N VAL A 386 -14.99 13.61 4.47
CA VAL A 386 -15.78 14.82 4.14
C VAL A 386 -15.04 15.73 3.17
N LEU A 387 -13.75 15.99 3.38
CA LEU A 387 -12.92 16.81 2.49
C LEU A 387 -12.80 16.18 1.11
N PHE A 388 -12.54 14.88 1.04
CA PHE A 388 -12.48 14.14 -0.21
C PHE A 388 -13.81 14.20 -0.97
N TYR A 389 -14.92 13.98 -0.26
CA TYR A 389 -16.27 14.06 -0.84
C TYR A 389 -16.56 15.44 -1.42
N ARG A 390 -16.24 16.52 -0.69
CA ARG A 390 -16.44 17.91 -1.14
C ARG A 390 -15.51 18.28 -2.30
N GLY A 391 -14.23 17.90 -2.23
CA GLY A 391 -13.25 18.18 -3.29
C GLY A 391 -13.56 17.44 -4.60
N THR A 392 -14.20 16.27 -4.51
CA THR A 392 -14.64 15.48 -5.66
C THR A 392 -16.12 15.65 -6.02
N ALA A 393 -16.85 16.60 -5.40
CA ALA A 393 -18.26 16.86 -5.73
C ALA A 393 -18.39 17.25 -7.20
N PRO A 394 -19.46 16.79 -7.91
CA PRO A 394 -19.75 17.26 -9.26
C PRO A 394 -19.84 18.79 -9.30
N VAL A 395 -19.39 19.41 -10.39
CA VAL A 395 -19.70 20.84 -10.61
C VAL A 395 -21.19 20.88 -10.87
N ALA A 396 -21.92 21.63 -10.04
CA ALA A 396 -23.32 21.94 -10.37
C ALA A 396 -23.32 22.48 -11.80
N ALA A 397 -24.09 21.85 -12.68
CA ALA A 397 -24.33 22.42 -14.01
C ALA A 397 -24.95 23.80 -13.79
N ALA A 398 -24.20 24.83 -14.19
CA ALA A 398 -24.66 26.22 -14.13
C ALA A 398 -25.71 26.46 -15.20
#